data_07a633dec87e2ab19214ad76964d0ebe
#
_entry.id   07a633dec87e2ab19214ad76964d0ebe
#
_cell.length_a   1.000
_cell.length_b   1.000
_cell.length_c   1.000
_cell.angle_alpha   90.00
_cell.angle_beta   90.00
_cell.angle_gamma   90.00
#
_symmetry.space_group_name_H-M   'P 1'
#
loop_
_entity.id
_entity.type
_entity.pdbx_description
1 polymer ?
#
loop_
_entity_poly.entity_id
_entity_poly.type
_entity_poly.pdbx_seq_one_letter_code
_entity_poly.pdbx_strand_id
1 'polypeptide(L)'
;MRNHSHAAHPPSHCFGVASRAAATEEATEKCLASDSQPAKFVPMENEPARKPNVVIVGAGFGGLEAAKKLVDEPVRLTVIDRTNHHLFQPLLYQIATASLSPADIAAPIRGILGRCKNTEVILAEVKSVNVEARTVNIGEREISYDYLILATGARHSYFGHDEWEKLAPGLKSLEDAIEIRRRLLLAFEYAEKITDEAAKKAAMTFVIIGGGPTGVEMAGAIAEIARYTLDKDFKHIDPSSARVVLVEGDQRVLSSFPEDLSVKAMEQLKELGVEVHTGIHAKDLSEEGVQVGDEFIRCRLKVWAAGNVASFVGKTTGAPVDKAGRVIVNDDLTIPGHPEVQVIGDLASYSHQGGKPLPGVSPVAMQQGRHAARNICAMMDDRKPQRFCYWDKGSMATIGRNRAVADLRFVHFSGLLAWLAWLFIHVIFLVGFRNRIAVLIQWAWAYFTFNKGARLITRNFQAESRPLS
;
A
#
# COMPACT_ATOMS: atom_id res chain seq x y z
N MET A 1 51.62 -33.41 -6.48
CA MET A 1 52.60 -33.05 -5.42
C MET A 1 51.81 -32.55 -4.22
N ARG A 2 51.86 -33.44 -3.22
CA ARG A 2 51.93 -33.26 -1.77
C ARG A 2 50.83 -32.42 -1.12
N ASN A 3 49.84 -33.07 -0.45
CA ASN A 3 49.88 -33.66 0.91
C ASN A 3 50.05 -32.61 2.01
N HIS A 4 49.30 -32.49 3.08
CA HIS A 4 48.71 -33.41 4.09
C HIS A 4 47.69 -32.61 4.93
N SER A 5 46.53 -33.08 5.27
CA SER A 5 46.12 -34.06 6.35
C SER A 5 46.36 -33.59 7.80
N HIS A 6 45.37 -33.57 8.61
CA HIS A 6 44.90 -34.40 9.73
C HIS A 6 44.05 -33.53 10.67
N ALA A 7 42.80 -33.77 10.94
CA ALA A 7 42.17 -34.82 11.76
C ALA A 7 42.63 -34.86 13.22
N ALA A 8 41.69 -34.66 14.16
CA ALA A 8 41.42 -35.56 15.27
C ALA A 8 40.33 -35.02 16.24
N HIS A 9 39.32 -35.81 16.43
CA HIS A 9 38.46 -35.95 17.62
C HIS A 9 39.09 -36.96 18.59
N PRO A 10 38.37 -37.36 19.69
CA PRO A 10 37.88 -36.73 20.93
C PRO A 10 38.64 -37.33 22.19
N PRO A 11 38.18 -37.52 23.41
CA PRO A 11 37.08 -38.39 23.81
C PRO A 11 36.24 -38.03 25.08
N SER A 12 35.14 -38.70 25.14
CA SER A 12 34.25 -39.07 26.23
C SER A 12 34.94 -39.67 27.45
N HIS A 13 34.37 -39.47 28.62
CA HIS A 13 34.24 -40.55 29.61
C HIS A 13 33.04 -40.33 30.56
N CYS A 14 32.35 -41.44 30.66
CA CYS A 14 31.23 -41.82 31.52
C CYS A 14 31.67 -42.21 32.95
N PHE A 15 30.65 -42.59 33.70
CA PHE A 15 30.59 -43.37 35.00
C PHE A 15 30.60 -42.52 36.27
N GLY A 16 29.75 -42.72 37.21
CA GLY A 16 29.10 -43.98 37.62
C GLY A 16 28.03 -43.77 38.70
N VAL A 17 27.26 -44.74 38.71
CA VAL A 17 26.10 -45.11 39.50
C VAL A 17 26.51 -45.54 40.92
N ALA A 18 25.63 -45.40 41.92
CA ALA A 18 25.25 -46.27 42.97
C ALA A 18 24.86 -45.49 44.23
N SER A 19 23.71 -45.62 44.78
CA SER A 19 22.87 -46.66 45.32
C SER A 19 22.92 -46.70 46.86
N ARG A 20 21.70 -46.91 47.38
CA ARG A 20 21.27 -47.41 48.71
C ARG A 20 20.94 -46.34 49.73
N ALA A 21 19.71 -46.25 50.16
CA ALA A 21 18.70 -47.13 50.77
C ALA A 21 18.84 -47.25 52.27
N ALA A 22 17.74 -47.06 52.89
CA ALA A 22 17.22 -47.62 54.14
C ALA A 22 17.55 -46.88 55.45
N ALA A 23 16.59 -46.56 56.09
CA ALA A 23 15.70 -47.06 57.18
C ALA A 23 15.89 -46.17 58.43
N THR A 24 15.06 -45.91 59.32
CA THR A 24 13.77 -46.41 59.81
C THR A 24 13.31 -45.44 60.91
N GLU A 25 12.04 -45.37 61.07
CA GLU A 25 11.23 -45.16 62.26
C GLU A 25 11.88 -44.78 63.59
N GLU A 26 11.33 -43.76 64.24
CA GLU A 26 10.77 -43.69 65.61
C GLU A 26 10.29 -42.28 65.82
N ALA A 27 9.02 -41.99 65.78
CA ALA A 27 7.94 -42.23 66.76
C ALA A 27 7.99 -41.30 67.96
N THR A 28 6.89 -40.62 68.09
CA THR A 28 6.16 -40.18 69.25
C THR A 28 6.48 -38.90 70.03
N GLU A 29 5.42 -38.08 69.97
CA GLU A 29 4.90 -37.25 71.08
C GLU A 29 5.77 -36.12 71.64
N LYS A 30 5.38 -34.92 71.31
CA LYS A 30 4.96 -33.90 72.32
C LYS A 30 3.95 -32.95 71.80
N CYS A 31 2.83 -33.10 72.40
CA CYS A 31 1.66 -32.24 72.27
C CYS A 31 1.84 -30.92 73.06
N LEU A 32 1.20 -29.85 72.58
CA LEU A 32 0.79 -28.65 73.31
C LEU A 32 1.80 -27.54 73.55
N ALA A 33 1.73 -26.50 72.67
CA ALA A 33 1.54 -25.13 73.12
C ALA A 33 1.03 -24.33 71.92
N SER A 34 -0.22 -23.93 71.94
CA SER A 34 -0.84 -23.02 71.01
C SER A 34 -0.37 -21.60 71.30
N ASP A 35 0.36 -21.00 70.37
CA ASP A 35 0.42 -19.56 70.25
C ASP A 35 -0.20 -19.18 68.88
N SER A 36 -1.50 -18.89 68.95
CA SER A 36 -2.23 -18.29 67.82
C SER A 36 -1.81 -16.85 67.63
N GLN A 37 -0.77 -16.66 66.83
CA GLN A 37 -0.55 -15.35 66.20
C GLN A 37 -1.61 -15.19 65.11
N PRO A 38 -2.29 -14.03 65.03
CA PRO A 38 -3.23 -13.76 63.91
C PRO A 38 -2.42 -13.77 62.61
N ALA A 39 -2.87 -14.54 61.64
CA ALA A 39 -2.32 -14.56 60.30
C ALA A 39 -2.25 -13.11 59.81
N LYS A 40 -1.03 -12.62 59.58
CA LYS A 40 -0.83 -11.34 58.87
C LYS A 40 -1.44 -11.52 57.50
N PHE A 41 -2.50 -10.76 57.26
CA PHE A 41 -3.11 -10.56 55.96
C PHE A 41 -2.00 -10.03 55.04
N VAL A 42 -1.36 -10.89 54.25
CA VAL A 42 -0.50 -10.49 53.16
C VAL A 42 -1.46 -9.99 52.08
N PRO A 43 -1.44 -8.69 51.74
CA PRO A 43 -2.22 -8.23 50.60
C PRO A 43 -1.80 -9.08 49.41
N MET A 44 -2.74 -9.73 48.73
CA MET A 44 -2.48 -10.31 47.42
C MET A 44 -1.86 -9.21 46.59
N GLU A 45 -0.59 -9.33 46.20
CA GLU A 45 0.00 -8.48 45.19
C GLU A 45 -0.91 -8.64 43.98
N ASN A 46 -1.57 -7.50 43.62
CA ASN A 46 -2.34 -7.44 42.40
C ASN A 46 -1.43 -7.90 41.27
N GLU A 47 -1.69 -9.08 40.69
CA GLU A 47 -1.05 -9.47 39.44
C GLU A 47 -1.18 -8.27 38.49
N PRO A 48 -0.08 -7.82 37.83
CA PRO A 48 -0.14 -6.70 36.93
C PRO A 48 -1.22 -7.00 35.87
N ALA A 49 -2.23 -6.15 35.81
CA ALA A 49 -3.37 -6.32 34.93
C ALA A 49 -2.87 -6.67 33.51
N ARG A 50 -3.34 -7.78 32.95
CA ARG A 50 -2.96 -8.23 31.61
C ARG A 50 -3.16 -7.12 30.61
N LYS A 51 -2.10 -6.68 29.93
CA LYS A 51 -2.20 -5.68 28.85
C LYS A 51 -3.06 -6.22 27.72
N PRO A 52 -4.07 -5.47 27.27
CA PRO A 52 -4.89 -5.87 26.12
C PRO A 52 -4.06 -6.13 24.86
N ASN A 53 -4.44 -7.14 24.10
CA ASN A 53 -3.80 -7.48 22.82
C ASN A 53 -4.52 -6.75 21.69
N VAL A 54 -3.88 -5.77 21.08
CA VAL A 54 -4.39 -5.03 19.91
C VAL A 54 -3.72 -5.56 18.65
N VAL A 55 -4.50 -6.05 17.70
CA VAL A 55 -4.02 -6.53 16.41
C VAL A 55 -4.39 -5.53 15.33
N ILE A 56 -3.42 -5.13 14.51
CA ILE A 56 -3.62 -4.30 13.31
C ILE A 56 -3.25 -5.12 12.08
N VAL A 57 -4.20 -5.28 11.16
CA VAL A 57 -3.97 -5.96 9.87
C VAL A 57 -3.84 -4.93 8.76
N GLY A 58 -2.63 -4.81 8.22
CA GLY A 58 -2.24 -3.83 7.22
C GLY A 58 -1.52 -2.63 7.82
N ALA A 59 -0.28 -2.37 7.36
CA ALA A 59 0.54 -1.22 7.72
C ALA A 59 0.58 -0.14 6.61
N GLY A 60 -0.52 -0.03 5.86
CA GLY A 60 -0.77 1.08 4.94
C GLY A 60 -0.99 2.40 5.70
N PHE A 61 -1.56 3.41 5.05
CA PHE A 61 -1.76 4.73 5.66
C PHE A 61 -2.57 4.68 6.97
N GLY A 62 -3.68 3.95 6.99
CA GLY A 62 -4.54 3.88 8.17
C GLY A 62 -3.91 3.07 9.31
N GLY A 63 -3.45 1.86 9.00
CA GLY A 63 -2.87 0.97 10.01
C GLY A 63 -1.58 1.51 10.63
N LEU A 64 -0.71 2.12 9.83
CA LEU A 64 0.50 2.76 10.37
C LEU A 64 0.19 3.94 11.31
N GLU A 65 -0.80 4.76 10.96
CA GLU A 65 -1.21 5.88 11.82
C GLU A 65 -1.90 5.42 13.11
N ALA A 66 -2.65 4.31 13.04
CA ALA A 66 -3.19 3.65 14.23
C ALA A 66 -2.06 3.09 15.11
N ALA A 67 -1.12 2.36 14.51
CA ALA A 67 0.02 1.80 15.22
C ALA A 67 0.84 2.89 15.95
N LYS A 68 1.18 3.98 15.25
CA LYS A 68 1.91 5.13 15.84
C LYS A 68 1.20 5.76 17.05
N LYS A 69 -0.11 5.64 17.16
CA LYS A 69 -0.87 6.14 18.28
C LYS A 69 -0.88 5.16 19.46
N LEU A 70 -0.74 3.85 19.19
CA LEU A 70 -0.82 2.80 20.20
C LEU A 70 0.56 2.37 20.75
N VAL A 71 1.67 2.79 20.14
CA VAL A 71 3.02 2.38 20.58
C VAL A 71 3.38 2.84 21.99
N ASP A 72 2.81 3.94 22.46
CA ASP A 72 3.06 4.50 23.80
C ASP A 72 1.98 4.12 24.82
N GLU A 73 0.96 3.36 24.39
CA GLU A 73 -0.16 2.94 25.23
C GLU A 73 0.13 1.61 25.96
N PRO A 74 -0.57 1.32 27.08
CA PRO A 74 -0.35 0.11 27.88
C PRO A 74 -0.96 -1.16 27.24
N VAL A 75 -0.68 -1.39 25.96
CA VAL A 75 -1.17 -2.53 25.16
C VAL A 75 -0.02 -3.45 24.72
N ARG A 76 -0.36 -4.66 24.27
CA ARG A 76 0.48 -5.49 23.43
C ARG A 76 0.02 -5.27 22.00
N LEU A 77 0.84 -4.66 21.16
CA LEU A 77 0.51 -4.32 19.79
C LEU A 77 1.12 -5.32 18.81
N THR A 78 0.28 -5.95 17.98
CA THR A 78 0.73 -6.81 16.87
C THR A 78 0.31 -6.20 15.55
N VAL A 79 1.28 -5.89 14.69
CA VAL A 79 1.04 -5.36 13.34
C VAL A 79 1.37 -6.44 12.31
N ILE A 80 0.37 -6.82 11.51
CA ILE A 80 0.51 -7.85 10.48
C ILE A 80 0.40 -7.20 9.11
N ASP A 81 1.40 -7.39 8.26
CA ASP A 81 1.32 -6.95 6.86
C ASP A 81 1.92 -8.03 5.94
N ARG A 82 1.38 -8.12 4.72
CA ARG A 82 1.88 -9.04 3.68
C ARG A 82 3.19 -8.57 3.05
N THR A 83 3.56 -7.29 3.26
CA THR A 83 4.81 -6.69 2.83
C THR A 83 5.63 -6.24 4.04
N ASN A 84 6.95 -6.12 3.89
CA ASN A 84 7.81 -5.67 4.97
C ASN A 84 7.94 -4.15 5.06
N HIS A 85 7.20 -3.41 4.21
CA HIS A 85 7.37 -1.97 4.06
C HIS A 85 6.04 -1.22 3.97
N HIS A 86 6.04 -0.02 4.50
CA HIS A 86 5.01 0.98 4.25
C HIS A 86 5.33 1.68 2.93
N LEU A 87 4.33 1.81 2.07
CA LEU A 87 4.45 2.40 0.74
C LEU A 87 3.71 3.74 0.66
N PHE A 88 4.39 4.78 0.20
CA PHE A 88 3.78 6.08 -0.09
C PHE A 88 3.21 6.09 -1.52
N GLN A 89 2.03 5.50 -1.68
CA GLN A 89 1.37 5.27 -2.98
C GLN A 89 1.22 6.52 -3.88
N PRO A 90 1.01 7.76 -3.39
CA PRO A 90 0.89 8.91 -4.27
C PRO A 90 2.08 9.18 -5.19
N LEU A 91 3.26 8.66 -4.87
CA LEU A 91 4.46 8.78 -5.72
C LEU A 91 4.78 7.51 -6.52
N LEU A 92 3.90 6.52 -6.51
CA LEU A 92 4.15 5.22 -7.15
C LEU A 92 4.30 5.32 -8.67
N TYR A 93 3.55 6.23 -9.31
CA TYR A 93 3.69 6.50 -10.74
C TYR A 93 5.11 6.98 -11.11
N GLN A 94 5.83 7.64 -10.20
CA GLN A 94 7.21 8.08 -10.42
C GLN A 94 8.20 6.91 -10.41
N ILE A 95 7.90 5.83 -9.68
CA ILE A 95 8.65 4.58 -9.80
C ILE A 95 8.39 3.96 -11.18
N ALA A 96 7.13 3.88 -11.58
CA ALA A 96 6.71 3.31 -12.86
C ALA A 96 7.29 4.06 -14.08
N THR A 97 7.60 5.36 -13.94
CA THR A 97 8.19 6.20 -14.98
C THR A 97 9.65 6.56 -14.72
N ALA A 98 10.36 5.73 -13.95
CA ALA A 98 11.81 5.83 -13.70
C ALA A 98 12.30 7.16 -13.10
N SER A 99 11.43 7.92 -12.44
CA SER A 99 11.79 9.18 -11.78
C SER A 99 12.36 8.97 -10.38
N LEU A 100 11.85 7.96 -9.66
CA LEU A 100 12.27 7.61 -8.30
C LEU A 100 12.62 6.12 -8.20
N SER A 101 13.43 5.78 -7.20
CA SER A 101 13.72 4.40 -6.83
C SER A 101 12.73 3.88 -5.79
N PRO A 102 12.46 2.57 -5.70
CA PRO A 102 11.56 1.99 -4.71
C PRO A 102 11.84 2.42 -3.27
N ALA A 103 13.12 2.50 -2.87
CA ALA A 103 13.53 2.89 -1.53
C ALA A 103 13.28 4.37 -1.18
N ASP A 104 12.95 5.20 -2.18
CA ASP A 104 12.67 6.63 -1.95
C ASP A 104 11.27 6.85 -1.37
N ILE A 105 10.32 5.96 -1.68
CA ILE A 105 8.91 6.07 -1.26
C ILE A 105 8.43 4.91 -0.39
N ALA A 106 9.29 3.93 -0.14
CA ALA A 106 8.99 2.81 0.76
C ALA A 106 9.91 2.83 1.98
N ALA A 107 9.36 2.50 3.14
CA ALA A 107 10.09 2.44 4.38
C ALA A 107 9.79 1.12 5.12
N PRO A 108 10.81 0.36 5.59
CA PRO A 108 10.57 -0.88 6.32
C PRO A 108 9.70 -0.65 7.57
N ILE A 109 8.62 -1.41 7.73
CA ILE A 109 7.69 -1.28 8.86
C ILE A 109 8.44 -1.46 10.19
N ARG A 110 9.36 -2.43 10.26
CA ARG A 110 10.22 -2.63 11.46
C ARG A 110 11.15 -1.44 11.71
N GLY A 111 11.57 -0.71 10.68
CA GLY A 111 12.35 0.52 10.83
C GLY A 111 11.54 1.66 11.44
N ILE A 112 10.23 1.67 11.21
CA ILE A 112 9.31 2.68 11.76
C ILE A 112 8.87 2.31 13.19
N LEU A 113 8.48 1.03 13.41
CA LEU A 113 7.83 0.56 14.63
C LEU A 113 8.72 -0.31 15.52
N GLY A 114 9.83 -0.86 15.02
CA GLY A 114 10.60 -1.90 15.70
C GLY A 114 11.39 -1.45 16.94
N ARG A 115 11.42 -0.15 17.23
CA ARG A 115 12.00 0.40 18.48
C ARG A 115 10.99 0.46 19.63
N CYS A 116 9.72 0.23 19.34
CA CYS A 116 8.64 0.29 20.32
C CYS A 116 8.54 -1.02 21.08
N LYS A 117 8.75 -0.98 22.40
CA LYS A 117 8.86 -2.18 23.25
C LYS A 117 7.59 -3.01 23.32
N ASN A 118 6.43 -2.41 23.10
CA ASN A 118 5.12 -3.07 23.17
C ASN A 118 4.66 -3.61 21.81
N THR A 119 5.48 -3.50 20.74
CA THR A 119 5.05 -3.75 19.36
C THR A 119 5.79 -4.92 18.73
N GLU A 120 5.02 -5.88 18.23
CA GLU A 120 5.48 -6.97 17.35
C GLU A 120 5.03 -6.68 15.93
N VAL A 121 5.92 -6.89 14.94
CA VAL A 121 5.59 -6.79 13.50
C VAL A 121 5.71 -8.18 12.88
N ILE A 122 4.66 -8.65 12.22
CA ILE A 122 4.62 -9.96 11.56
C ILE A 122 4.47 -9.76 10.06
N LEU A 123 5.39 -10.35 9.29
CA LEU A 123 5.28 -10.43 7.84
C LEU A 123 4.45 -11.66 7.50
N ALA A 124 3.16 -11.47 7.20
CA ALA A 124 2.25 -12.55 6.84
C ALA A 124 1.03 -12.00 6.08
N GLU A 125 0.43 -12.86 5.27
CA GLU A 125 -0.85 -12.58 4.64
C GLU A 125 -1.99 -13.14 5.48
N VAL A 126 -2.90 -12.28 5.91
CA VAL A 126 -4.10 -12.68 6.64
C VAL A 126 -5.06 -13.38 5.67
N LYS A 127 -5.46 -14.60 6.02
CA LYS A 127 -6.38 -15.44 5.24
C LYS A 127 -7.84 -15.23 5.64
N SER A 128 -8.11 -15.06 6.94
CA SER A 128 -9.46 -14.82 7.44
C SER A 128 -9.42 -14.21 8.84
N VAL A 129 -10.57 -13.66 9.24
CA VAL A 129 -10.85 -13.17 10.60
C VAL A 129 -12.08 -13.90 11.11
N ASN A 130 -11.98 -14.48 12.29
CA ASN A 130 -13.10 -15.01 13.04
C ASN A 130 -13.44 -14.03 14.17
N VAL A 131 -14.53 -13.28 14.02
CA VAL A 131 -14.91 -12.25 14.99
C VAL A 131 -15.47 -12.85 16.27
N GLU A 132 -16.17 -13.99 16.20
CA GLU A 132 -16.72 -14.69 17.37
C GLU A 132 -15.63 -15.27 18.24
N ALA A 133 -14.63 -15.94 17.64
CA ALA A 133 -13.49 -16.50 18.35
C ALA A 133 -12.42 -15.45 18.68
N ARG A 134 -12.54 -14.22 18.16
CA ARG A 134 -11.56 -13.13 18.27
C ARG A 134 -10.17 -13.55 17.81
N THR A 135 -10.07 -14.16 16.62
CA THR A 135 -8.82 -14.63 16.05
C THR A 135 -8.61 -14.13 14.62
N VAL A 136 -7.35 -13.92 14.26
CA VAL A 136 -6.87 -13.60 12.91
C VAL A 136 -6.02 -14.76 12.42
N ASN A 137 -6.43 -15.39 11.32
CA ASN A 137 -5.73 -16.52 10.70
C ASN A 137 -4.69 -16.02 9.70
N ILE A 138 -3.43 -16.39 9.90
CA ILE A 138 -2.29 -16.09 9.00
C ILE A 138 -1.78 -17.32 8.23
N GLY A 139 -2.58 -18.39 8.17
CA GLY A 139 -2.26 -19.65 7.50
C GLY A 139 -1.54 -20.64 8.43
N GLU A 140 -0.41 -20.26 9.03
CA GLU A 140 0.39 -21.12 9.90
C GLU A 140 -0.16 -21.20 11.32
N ARG A 141 -0.79 -20.13 11.80
CA ARG A 141 -1.36 -20.02 13.15
C ARG A 141 -2.47 -18.98 13.20
N GLU A 142 -3.23 -19.01 14.28
CA GLU A 142 -4.18 -17.98 14.66
C GLU A 142 -3.58 -17.05 15.71
N ILE A 143 -3.92 -15.76 15.61
CA ILE A 143 -3.51 -14.71 16.53
C ILE A 143 -4.76 -14.17 17.21
N SER A 144 -4.86 -14.34 18.52
CA SER A 144 -5.99 -13.82 19.31
C SER A 144 -5.86 -12.31 19.53
N TYR A 145 -6.97 -11.63 19.67
CA TYR A 145 -7.04 -10.21 19.97
C TYR A 145 -8.10 -9.86 21.01
N ASP A 146 -7.87 -8.79 21.75
CA ASP A 146 -8.88 -8.11 22.55
C ASP A 146 -9.53 -6.98 21.70
N TYR A 147 -8.72 -6.31 20.84
CA TYR A 147 -9.15 -5.32 19.87
C TYR A 147 -8.48 -5.56 18.51
N LEU A 148 -9.24 -5.32 17.43
CA LEU A 148 -8.77 -5.52 16.06
C LEU A 148 -9.00 -4.28 15.20
N ILE A 149 -7.98 -3.88 14.44
CA ILE A 149 -8.11 -2.88 13.38
C ILE A 149 -7.81 -3.54 12.02
N LEU A 150 -8.80 -3.57 11.13
CA LEU A 150 -8.65 -4.04 9.75
C LEU A 150 -8.37 -2.85 8.83
N ALA A 151 -7.17 -2.79 8.28
CA ALA A 151 -6.65 -1.72 7.43
C ALA A 151 -6.03 -2.26 6.13
N THR A 152 -6.58 -3.35 5.57
CA THR A 152 -6.02 -4.09 4.43
C THR A 152 -6.22 -3.41 3.07
N GLY A 153 -6.92 -2.27 3.04
CA GLY A 153 -7.09 -1.44 1.85
C GLY A 153 -7.89 -2.12 0.73
N ALA A 154 -7.57 -1.75 -0.50
CA ALA A 154 -8.22 -2.24 -1.71
C ALA A 154 -7.21 -2.80 -2.71
N ARG A 155 -7.69 -3.60 -3.66
CA ARG A 155 -6.96 -4.11 -4.83
C ARG A 155 -7.57 -3.57 -6.12
N HIS A 156 -6.93 -3.82 -7.25
CA HIS A 156 -7.52 -3.51 -8.56
C HIS A 156 -8.79 -4.30 -8.80
N SER A 157 -9.73 -3.68 -9.50
CA SER A 157 -10.91 -4.34 -10.05
C SER A 157 -10.79 -4.33 -11.57
N TYR A 158 -10.84 -5.49 -12.17
CA TYR A 158 -10.90 -5.65 -13.62
C TYR A 158 -12.34 -5.90 -14.10
N PHE A 159 -13.34 -5.58 -13.25
CA PHE A 159 -14.78 -5.69 -13.56
C PHE A 159 -15.22 -7.06 -14.07
N GLY A 160 -14.64 -8.12 -13.55
CA GLY A 160 -14.93 -9.52 -13.92
C GLY A 160 -13.97 -10.12 -14.95
N HIS A 161 -12.97 -9.35 -15.40
CA HIS A 161 -11.93 -9.76 -16.35
C HIS A 161 -10.57 -9.87 -15.65
N ASP A 162 -10.48 -10.72 -14.62
CA ASP A 162 -9.25 -10.85 -13.82
C ASP A 162 -8.04 -11.33 -14.66
N GLU A 163 -8.29 -11.96 -15.83
CA GLU A 163 -7.26 -12.32 -16.81
C GLU A 163 -6.51 -11.10 -17.40
N TRP A 164 -7.13 -9.92 -17.39
CA TRP A 164 -6.53 -8.68 -17.89
C TRP A 164 -5.37 -8.17 -17.01
N GLU A 165 -5.26 -8.62 -15.76
CA GLU A 165 -4.16 -8.24 -14.86
C GLU A 165 -2.79 -8.52 -15.48
N LYS A 166 -2.66 -9.65 -16.19
CA LYS A 166 -1.42 -10.04 -16.87
C LYS A 166 -1.11 -9.14 -18.08
N LEU A 167 -2.15 -8.65 -18.76
CA LEU A 167 -2.07 -7.84 -19.97
C LEU A 167 -1.86 -6.35 -19.65
N ALA A 168 -2.56 -5.85 -18.65
CA ALA A 168 -2.59 -4.47 -18.22
C ALA A 168 -2.38 -4.39 -16.70
N PRO A 169 -1.13 -4.40 -16.21
CA PRO A 169 -0.87 -4.29 -14.78
C PRO A 169 -1.46 -3.01 -14.21
N GLY A 170 -2.00 -3.10 -13.01
CA GLY A 170 -2.43 -1.93 -12.24
C GLY A 170 -1.26 -1.23 -11.55
N LEU A 171 -1.55 -0.24 -10.69
CA LEU A 171 -0.53 0.53 -9.99
C LEU A 171 -0.91 0.73 -8.51
N LYS A 172 -0.66 -0.28 -7.67
CA LYS A 172 -0.91 -0.23 -6.22
C LYS A 172 0.25 -0.74 -5.36
N SER A 173 1.17 -1.50 -5.94
CA SER A 173 2.34 -2.07 -5.24
C SER A 173 3.66 -1.62 -5.89
N LEU A 174 4.77 -1.86 -5.20
CA LEU A 174 6.11 -1.63 -5.79
C LEU A 174 6.35 -2.55 -6.97
N GLU A 175 5.87 -3.79 -6.87
CA GLU A 175 5.97 -4.81 -7.92
C GLU A 175 5.27 -4.35 -9.19
N ASP A 176 4.06 -3.79 -9.07
CA ASP A 176 3.31 -3.22 -10.19
C ASP A 176 4.11 -2.09 -10.86
N ALA A 177 4.62 -1.15 -10.07
CA ALA A 177 5.36 0.00 -10.58
C ALA A 177 6.66 -0.42 -11.28
N ILE A 178 7.40 -1.39 -10.73
CA ILE A 178 8.61 -1.94 -11.32
C ILE A 178 8.28 -2.68 -12.64
N GLU A 179 7.19 -3.42 -12.66
CA GLU A 179 6.73 -4.13 -13.86
C GLU A 179 6.33 -3.17 -14.97
N ILE A 180 5.55 -2.13 -14.65
CA ILE A 180 5.19 -1.08 -15.63
C ILE A 180 6.46 -0.39 -16.15
N ARG A 181 7.41 -0.01 -15.27
CA ARG A 181 8.69 0.58 -15.66
C ARG A 181 9.45 -0.32 -16.62
N ARG A 182 9.53 -1.60 -16.29
CA ARG A 182 10.22 -2.59 -17.12
C ARG A 182 9.58 -2.69 -18.51
N ARG A 183 8.26 -2.81 -18.58
CA ARG A 183 7.53 -2.88 -19.86
C ARG A 183 7.68 -1.59 -20.67
N LEU A 184 7.61 -0.44 -20.01
CA LEU A 184 7.78 0.86 -20.65
C LEU A 184 9.16 1.01 -21.31
N LEU A 185 10.22 0.72 -20.56
CA LEU A 185 11.61 0.83 -21.07
C LEU A 185 11.89 -0.22 -22.15
N LEU A 186 11.44 -1.46 -21.96
CA LEU A 186 11.58 -2.52 -22.97
C LEU A 186 10.83 -2.22 -24.25
N ALA A 187 9.75 -1.45 -24.23
CA ALA A 187 9.02 -1.07 -25.42
C ALA A 187 9.90 -0.18 -26.35
N PHE A 188 10.64 0.77 -25.79
CA PHE A 188 11.60 1.59 -26.55
C PHE A 188 12.79 0.76 -27.03
N GLU A 189 13.37 -0.10 -26.20
CA GLU A 189 14.47 -1.01 -26.58
C GLU A 189 14.06 -1.98 -27.70
N TYR A 190 12.81 -2.40 -27.71
CA TYR A 190 12.25 -3.23 -28.77
C TYR A 190 12.09 -2.41 -30.05
N ALA A 191 11.51 -1.20 -29.98
CA ALA A 191 11.33 -0.32 -31.12
C ALA A 191 12.67 0.05 -31.81
N GLU A 192 13.75 0.22 -31.03
CA GLU A 192 15.10 0.52 -31.55
C GLU A 192 15.66 -0.56 -32.47
N LYS A 193 15.24 -1.83 -32.29
CA LYS A 193 15.80 -3.00 -33.00
C LYS A 193 15.01 -3.39 -34.26
N ILE A 194 13.76 -3.00 -34.36
CA ILE A 194 12.88 -3.44 -35.44
C ILE A 194 12.90 -2.44 -36.60
N THR A 195 12.71 -2.97 -37.80
CA THR A 195 12.68 -2.15 -39.04
C THR A 195 11.27 -1.91 -39.57
N ASP A 196 10.31 -2.76 -39.17
CA ASP A 196 8.90 -2.59 -39.54
C ASP A 196 8.29 -1.37 -38.83
N GLU A 197 7.87 -0.39 -39.61
CA GLU A 197 7.36 0.88 -39.07
C GLU A 197 6.03 0.73 -38.34
N ALA A 198 5.17 -0.20 -38.75
CA ALA A 198 3.89 -0.45 -38.08
C ALA A 198 4.11 -1.11 -36.70
N ALA A 199 5.00 -2.08 -36.62
CA ALA A 199 5.40 -2.69 -35.35
C ALA A 199 6.15 -1.71 -34.45
N LYS A 200 7.00 -0.84 -35.01
CA LYS A 200 7.68 0.24 -34.29
C LYS A 200 6.68 1.21 -33.66
N LYS A 201 5.68 1.66 -34.45
CA LYS A 201 4.60 2.53 -33.95
C LYS A 201 3.79 1.84 -32.84
N ALA A 202 3.44 0.57 -33.02
CA ALA A 202 2.73 -0.20 -32.01
C ALA A 202 3.56 -0.37 -30.70
N ALA A 203 4.88 -0.59 -30.84
CA ALA A 203 5.80 -0.68 -29.71
C ALA A 203 5.87 0.62 -28.89
N MET A 204 5.82 1.77 -29.55
CA MET A 204 5.82 3.10 -28.92
C MET A 204 4.41 3.66 -28.65
N THR A 205 3.38 2.82 -28.69
CA THR A 205 2.02 3.19 -28.28
C THR A 205 1.73 2.67 -26.89
N PHE A 206 1.29 3.56 -25.99
CA PHE A 206 1.01 3.30 -24.57
C PHE A 206 -0.43 3.68 -24.27
N VAL A 207 -1.19 2.75 -23.70
CA VAL A 207 -2.60 2.97 -23.36
C VAL A 207 -2.79 2.91 -21.85
N ILE A 208 -3.36 3.96 -21.28
CA ILE A 208 -3.72 4.07 -19.87
C ILE A 208 -5.23 3.99 -19.77
N ILE A 209 -5.77 3.07 -19.00
CA ILE A 209 -7.20 2.81 -18.85
C ILE A 209 -7.66 3.30 -17.49
N GLY A 210 -8.47 4.35 -17.46
CA GLY A 210 -8.97 5.07 -16.29
C GLY A 210 -8.39 6.47 -16.16
N GLY A 211 -9.26 7.49 -16.18
CA GLY A 211 -8.92 8.93 -16.13
C GLY A 211 -9.01 9.54 -14.72
N GLY A 212 -8.97 8.71 -13.67
CA GLY A 212 -8.78 9.20 -12.30
C GLY A 212 -7.36 9.74 -12.06
N PRO A 213 -7.04 10.19 -10.83
CA PRO A 213 -5.72 10.77 -10.52
C PRO A 213 -4.54 9.90 -10.97
N THR A 214 -4.57 8.61 -10.67
CA THR A 214 -3.49 7.67 -11.07
C THR A 214 -3.29 7.61 -12.58
N GLY A 215 -4.38 7.55 -13.35
CA GLY A 215 -4.30 7.46 -14.82
C GLY A 215 -3.79 8.76 -15.44
N VAL A 216 -4.25 9.91 -14.94
CA VAL A 216 -3.79 11.23 -15.38
C VAL A 216 -2.31 11.43 -15.09
N GLU A 217 -1.86 11.10 -13.88
CA GLU A 217 -0.45 11.16 -13.47
C GLU A 217 0.44 10.23 -14.31
N MET A 218 -0.04 9.00 -14.57
CA MET A 218 0.69 8.05 -15.42
C MET A 218 0.80 8.51 -16.86
N ALA A 219 -0.29 8.99 -17.46
CA ALA A 219 -0.32 9.45 -18.85
C ALA A 219 0.63 10.63 -19.05
N GLY A 220 0.58 11.63 -18.17
CA GLY A 220 1.47 12.77 -18.21
C GLY A 220 2.93 12.38 -18.01
N ALA A 221 3.23 11.51 -17.04
CA ALA A 221 4.59 11.09 -16.74
C ALA A 221 5.21 10.20 -17.85
N ILE A 222 4.40 9.37 -18.54
CA ILE A 222 4.85 8.60 -19.73
C ILE A 222 5.10 9.55 -20.89
N ALA A 223 4.24 10.54 -21.12
CA ALA A 223 4.46 11.54 -22.15
C ALA A 223 5.74 12.36 -21.92
N GLU A 224 6.03 12.71 -20.65
CA GLU A 224 7.26 13.42 -20.31
C GLU A 224 8.52 12.57 -20.48
N ILE A 225 8.51 11.29 -20.06
CA ILE A 225 9.69 10.44 -20.22
C ILE A 225 10.02 10.23 -21.70
N ALA A 226 9.00 10.02 -22.53
CA ALA A 226 9.17 9.86 -23.97
C ALA A 226 9.74 11.12 -24.64
N ARG A 227 9.18 12.30 -24.34
CA ARG A 227 9.51 13.56 -25.03
C ARG A 227 10.77 14.25 -24.55
N TYR A 228 11.13 14.09 -23.26
CA TYR A 228 12.21 14.89 -22.67
C TYR A 228 13.32 14.09 -22.04
N THR A 229 13.05 12.83 -21.64
CA THR A 229 14.05 12.04 -20.91
C THR A 229 14.80 11.09 -21.83
N LEU A 230 14.10 10.45 -22.77
CA LEU A 230 14.66 9.44 -23.68
C LEU A 230 15.07 10.00 -25.04
N ASP A 231 14.82 11.27 -25.29
CA ASP A 231 15.06 11.96 -26.57
C ASP A 231 16.43 11.67 -27.20
N LYS A 232 17.46 11.54 -26.37
CA LYS A 232 18.86 11.35 -26.82
C LYS A 232 19.43 9.96 -26.58
N ASP A 233 18.63 9.05 -26.04
CA ASP A 233 19.14 7.71 -25.66
C ASP A 233 19.17 6.73 -26.84
N PHE A 234 18.36 6.96 -27.88
CA PHE A 234 18.16 6.06 -29.03
C PHE A 234 18.66 6.67 -30.34
N LYS A 235 19.02 5.83 -31.31
CA LYS A 235 19.58 6.25 -32.61
C LYS A 235 18.66 5.96 -33.79
N HIS A 236 17.81 4.94 -33.69
CA HIS A 236 16.97 4.46 -34.80
C HIS A 236 15.48 4.75 -34.59
N ILE A 237 15.12 5.30 -33.44
CA ILE A 237 13.77 5.78 -33.14
C ILE A 237 13.81 7.21 -32.61
N ASP A 238 12.71 7.91 -32.77
CA ASP A 238 12.43 9.16 -32.07
C ASP A 238 11.42 8.87 -30.94
N PRO A 239 11.87 8.78 -29.67
CA PRO A 239 10.98 8.53 -28.53
C PRO A 239 9.89 9.58 -28.39
N SER A 240 10.11 10.83 -28.86
CA SER A 240 9.14 11.90 -28.77
C SER A 240 7.90 11.66 -29.63
N SER A 241 8.01 10.79 -30.65
CA SER A 241 6.90 10.33 -31.48
C SER A 241 5.97 9.31 -30.82
N ALA A 242 6.27 8.89 -29.58
CA ALA A 242 5.44 7.93 -28.85
C ALA A 242 4.00 8.43 -28.69
N ARG A 243 3.05 7.54 -28.98
CA ARG A 243 1.61 7.78 -28.81
C ARG A 243 1.20 7.38 -27.39
N VAL A 244 0.67 8.33 -26.62
CA VAL A 244 0.14 8.10 -25.27
C VAL A 244 -1.35 8.35 -25.29
N VAL A 245 -2.13 7.31 -24.98
CA VAL A 245 -3.59 7.33 -25.02
C VAL A 245 -4.15 7.12 -23.62
N LEU A 246 -4.99 8.02 -23.16
CA LEU A 246 -5.75 7.90 -21.91
C LEU A 246 -7.23 7.65 -22.22
N VAL A 247 -7.75 6.53 -21.72
CA VAL A 247 -9.14 6.11 -21.95
C VAL A 247 -9.93 6.22 -20.65
N GLU A 248 -11.05 6.92 -20.66
CA GLU A 248 -11.91 7.14 -19.50
C GLU A 248 -13.38 6.84 -19.84
N GLY A 249 -14.03 6.01 -19.01
CA GLY A 249 -15.45 5.68 -19.16
C GLY A 249 -16.41 6.82 -18.84
N ASP A 250 -16.03 7.70 -17.92
CA ASP A 250 -16.79 8.90 -17.59
C ASP A 250 -16.63 9.98 -18.68
N GLN A 251 -17.54 10.95 -18.69
CA GLN A 251 -17.54 12.05 -19.68
C GLN A 251 -16.34 13.00 -19.53
N ARG A 252 -15.60 12.93 -18.44
CA ARG A 252 -14.43 13.78 -18.16
C ARG A 252 -13.41 13.08 -17.29
N VAL A 253 -12.14 13.42 -17.47
CA VAL A 253 -11.06 13.00 -16.57
C VAL A 253 -11.24 13.65 -15.21
N LEU A 254 -10.68 13.05 -14.15
CA LEU A 254 -10.78 13.54 -12.77
C LEU A 254 -12.24 13.85 -12.38
N SER A 255 -13.18 12.94 -12.69
CA SER A 255 -14.61 13.13 -12.46
C SER A 255 -14.98 13.47 -11.01
N SER A 256 -14.12 13.10 -10.04
CA SER A 256 -14.26 13.46 -8.63
C SER A 256 -13.82 14.88 -8.28
N PHE A 257 -13.17 15.60 -9.21
CA PHE A 257 -12.77 17.00 -9.04
C PHE A 257 -13.85 17.96 -9.57
N PRO A 258 -13.84 19.24 -9.16
CA PRO A 258 -14.62 20.28 -9.79
C PRO A 258 -14.42 20.32 -11.32
N GLU A 259 -15.46 20.69 -12.04
CA GLU A 259 -15.48 20.62 -13.50
C GLU A 259 -14.42 21.51 -14.16
N ASP A 260 -14.21 22.71 -13.62
CA ASP A 260 -13.18 23.66 -14.08
C ASP A 260 -11.77 23.07 -13.99
N LEU A 261 -11.47 22.31 -12.93
CA LEU A 261 -10.18 21.62 -12.76
C LEU A 261 -10.05 20.40 -13.69
N SER A 262 -11.16 19.72 -13.96
CA SER A 262 -11.19 18.63 -14.95
C SER A 262 -10.86 19.14 -16.35
N VAL A 263 -11.44 20.29 -16.74
CA VAL A 263 -11.13 20.96 -18.01
C VAL A 263 -9.66 21.36 -18.08
N LYS A 264 -9.11 21.96 -17.01
CA LYS A 264 -7.70 22.33 -16.93
C LYS A 264 -6.75 21.11 -17.01
N ALA A 265 -7.11 20.00 -16.39
CA ALA A 265 -6.34 18.76 -16.50
C ALA A 265 -6.35 18.21 -17.94
N MET A 266 -7.49 18.25 -18.61
CA MET A 266 -7.63 17.88 -20.02
C MET A 266 -6.76 18.75 -20.94
N GLU A 267 -6.79 20.07 -20.76
CA GLU A 267 -5.95 21.02 -21.52
C GLU A 267 -4.45 20.67 -21.33
N GLN A 268 -4.02 20.50 -20.09
CA GLN A 268 -2.61 20.18 -19.76
C GLN A 268 -2.16 18.82 -20.31
N LEU A 269 -3.03 17.78 -20.31
CA LEU A 269 -2.75 16.50 -20.95
C LEU A 269 -2.55 16.65 -22.46
N LYS A 270 -3.44 17.40 -23.14
CA LYS A 270 -3.35 17.68 -24.59
C LYS A 270 -2.08 18.45 -24.94
N GLU A 271 -1.68 19.44 -24.13
CA GLU A 271 -0.41 20.17 -24.31
C GLU A 271 0.81 19.24 -24.20
N LEU A 272 0.74 18.19 -23.36
CA LEU A 272 1.76 17.13 -23.29
C LEU A 272 1.65 16.14 -24.46
N GLY A 273 0.68 16.31 -25.38
CA GLY A 273 0.44 15.42 -26.50
C GLY A 273 -0.15 14.06 -26.10
N VAL A 274 -0.89 14.01 -24.99
CA VAL A 274 -1.69 12.84 -24.61
C VAL A 274 -3.01 12.88 -25.36
N GLU A 275 -3.35 11.80 -26.04
CA GLU A 275 -4.66 11.59 -26.65
C GLU A 275 -5.63 11.15 -25.54
N VAL A 276 -6.72 11.89 -25.34
CA VAL A 276 -7.70 11.60 -24.28
C VAL A 276 -9.04 11.25 -24.89
N HIS A 277 -9.52 10.04 -24.58
CA HIS A 277 -10.82 9.54 -24.98
C HIS A 277 -11.70 9.40 -23.74
N THR A 278 -12.78 10.18 -23.66
CA THR A 278 -13.76 10.17 -22.57
C THR A 278 -15.11 9.63 -23.03
N GLY A 279 -15.91 9.08 -22.11
CA GLY A 279 -17.20 8.46 -22.41
C GLY A 279 -17.07 7.10 -23.13
N ILE A 280 -15.88 6.49 -23.10
CA ILE A 280 -15.57 5.26 -23.83
C ILE A 280 -14.91 4.26 -22.89
N HIS A 281 -15.42 3.03 -22.85
CA HIS A 281 -14.80 1.94 -22.10
C HIS A 281 -13.84 1.15 -23.00
N ALA A 282 -12.68 0.81 -22.44
CA ALA A 282 -11.77 -0.17 -23.04
C ALA A 282 -12.41 -1.56 -23.00
N LYS A 283 -12.28 -2.31 -24.08
CA LYS A 283 -12.79 -3.69 -24.24
C LYS A 283 -11.72 -4.56 -24.89
N ASP A 284 -11.93 -5.85 -24.86
CA ASP A 284 -11.14 -6.86 -25.62
C ASP A 284 -9.62 -6.63 -25.54
N LEU A 285 -9.10 -6.60 -24.29
CA LEU A 285 -7.68 -6.51 -24.08
C LEU A 285 -6.99 -7.82 -24.53
N SER A 286 -5.95 -7.66 -25.33
CA SER A 286 -5.10 -8.76 -25.80
C SER A 286 -3.61 -8.41 -25.64
N GLU A 287 -2.72 -9.33 -25.97
CA GLU A 287 -1.28 -9.04 -26.02
C GLU A 287 -1.00 -7.93 -27.06
N GLU A 288 -1.69 -7.93 -28.18
CA GLU A 288 -1.45 -7.01 -29.31
C GLU A 288 -1.98 -5.60 -29.08
N GLY A 289 -3.05 -5.43 -28.31
CA GLY A 289 -3.68 -4.13 -28.13
C GLY A 289 -4.95 -4.15 -27.30
N VAL A 290 -5.77 -3.14 -27.53
CA VAL A 290 -7.03 -2.92 -26.81
C VAL A 290 -8.06 -2.24 -27.72
N GLN A 291 -9.31 -2.65 -27.62
CA GLN A 291 -10.44 -2.02 -28.32
C GLN A 291 -10.91 -0.79 -27.52
N VAL A 292 -10.93 0.37 -28.16
CA VAL A 292 -11.41 1.66 -27.63
C VAL A 292 -12.48 2.21 -28.56
N GLY A 293 -13.73 2.10 -28.17
CA GLY A 293 -14.85 2.38 -29.10
C GLY A 293 -14.77 1.47 -30.33
N ASP A 294 -14.71 2.09 -31.51
CA ASP A 294 -14.61 1.38 -32.80
C ASP A 294 -13.15 1.16 -33.28
N GLU A 295 -12.14 1.73 -32.55
CA GLU A 295 -10.75 1.63 -32.92
C GLU A 295 -10.06 0.51 -32.11
N PHE A 296 -9.37 -0.43 -32.81
CA PHE A 296 -8.41 -1.33 -32.15
C PHE A 296 -7.03 -0.68 -32.14
N ILE A 297 -6.58 -0.29 -30.95
CA ILE A 297 -5.29 0.37 -30.73
C ILE A 297 -4.23 -0.73 -30.49
N ARG A 298 -3.35 -0.95 -31.49
CA ARG A 298 -2.18 -1.81 -31.31
C ARG A 298 -1.18 -1.12 -30.39
N CYS A 299 -0.83 -1.77 -29.28
CA CYS A 299 0.06 -1.19 -28.25
C CYS A 299 0.78 -2.26 -27.45
N ARG A 300 2.02 -1.98 -27.08
CA ARG A 300 2.81 -2.91 -26.26
C ARG A 300 2.58 -2.75 -24.76
N LEU A 301 2.33 -1.56 -24.27
CA LEU A 301 2.04 -1.30 -22.86
C LEU A 301 0.62 -0.83 -22.67
N LYS A 302 -0.10 -1.54 -21.82
CA LYS A 302 -1.40 -1.15 -21.25
C LYS A 302 -1.23 -1.02 -19.75
N VAL A 303 -1.78 0.04 -19.15
CA VAL A 303 -1.77 0.27 -17.69
C VAL A 303 -3.22 0.38 -17.22
N TRP A 304 -3.57 -0.40 -16.20
CA TRP A 304 -4.90 -0.39 -15.61
C TRP A 304 -4.96 0.57 -14.43
N ALA A 305 -5.65 1.68 -14.59
CA ALA A 305 -5.88 2.69 -13.56
C ALA A 305 -7.38 2.84 -13.20
N ALA A 306 -8.22 1.92 -13.68
CA ALA A 306 -9.67 1.95 -13.50
C ALA A 306 -10.13 0.95 -12.44
N GLY A 307 -11.00 1.41 -11.53
CA GLY A 307 -11.68 0.54 -10.58
C GLY A 307 -10.84 0.03 -9.41
N ASN A 308 -11.50 -0.01 -8.26
CA ASN A 308 -10.97 -0.56 -7.02
C ASN A 308 -12.02 -1.47 -6.39
N VAL A 309 -11.58 -2.57 -5.80
CA VAL A 309 -12.39 -3.47 -4.99
C VAL A 309 -11.70 -3.68 -3.65
N ALA A 310 -12.47 -3.71 -2.57
CA ALA A 310 -11.93 -3.91 -1.23
C ALA A 310 -11.22 -5.27 -1.08
N SER A 311 -10.27 -5.34 -0.16
CA SER A 311 -9.60 -6.59 0.20
C SER A 311 -10.63 -7.65 0.62
N PHE A 312 -10.43 -8.89 0.22
CA PHE A 312 -11.32 -10.02 0.54
C PHE A 312 -11.43 -10.28 2.05
N VAL A 313 -10.42 -9.87 2.83
CA VAL A 313 -10.39 -10.07 4.29
C VAL A 313 -11.62 -9.46 4.97
N GLY A 314 -12.14 -8.33 4.46
CA GLY A 314 -13.36 -7.74 5.00
C GLY A 314 -14.57 -8.66 4.94
N LYS A 315 -14.72 -9.47 3.89
CA LYS A 315 -15.83 -10.42 3.75
C LYS A 315 -15.76 -11.57 4.77
N THR A 316 -14.57 -11.91 5.25
CA THR A 316 -14.39 -13.01 6.21
C THR A 316 -14.88 -12.68 7.61
N THR A 317 -15.14 -11.40 7.89
CA THR A 317 -15.72 -10.95 9.17
C THR A 317 -17.21 -11.28 9.30
N GLY A 318 -17.89 -11.66 8.21
CA GLY A 318 -19.35 -11.84 8.20
C GLY A 318 -20.15 -10.53 8.22
N ALA A 319 -19.50 -9.37 8.37
CA ALA A 319 -20.17 -8.07 8.34
C ALA A 319 -20.70 -7.72 6.93
N PRO A 320 -21.78 -6.93 6.84
CA PRO A 320 -22.35 -6.52 5.56
C PRO A 320 -21.33 -5.71 4.75
N VAL A 321 -21.35 -5.91 3.41
CA VAL A 321 -20.45 -5.20 2.48
C VAL A 321 -21.24 -4.46 1.41
N ASP A 322 -20.68 -3.39 0.86
CA ASP A 322 -21.24 -2.67 -0.28
C ASP A 322 -20.88 -3.35 -1.62
N LYS A 323 -21.32 -2.75 -2.74
CA LYS A 323 -21.06 -3.27 -4.10
C LYS A 323 -19.58 -3.37 -4.45
N ALA A 324 -18.72 -2.54 -3.84
CA ALA A 324 -17.27 -2.59 -4.01
C ALA A 324 -16.58 -3.56 -3.03
N GLY A 325 -17.36 -4.31 -2.24
CA GLY A 325 -16.86 -5.24 -1.22
C GLY A 325 -16.33 -4.58 0.05
N ARG A 326 -16.56 -3.26 0.23
CA ARG A 326 -16.16 -2.54 1.44
C ARG A 326 -17.10 -2.86 2.59
N VAL A 327 -16.54 -3.09 3.77
CA VAL A 327 -17.31 -3.38 4.99
C VAL A 327 -18.12 -2.14 5.41
N ILE A 328 -19.42 -2.30 5.56
CA ILE A 328 -20.30 -1.24 6.07
C ILE A 328 -20.06 -1.12 7.56
N VAL A 329 -19.56 0.03 8.00
CA VAL A 329 -19.20 0.30 9.39
C VAL A 329 -20.19 1.23 10.09
N ASN A 330 -20.21 1.17 11.41
CA ASN A 330 -20.90 2.11 12.27
C ASN A 330 -20.25 3.50 12.21
N ASP A 331 -20.85 4.49 12.84
CA ASP A 331 -20.35 5.87 12.85
C ASP A 331 -19.06 6.05 13.66
N ASP A 332 -18.68 5.09 14.48
CA ASP A 332 -17.42 5.01 15.24
C ASP A 332 -16.36 4.12 14.60
N LEU A 333 -16.59 3.64 13.36
CA LEU A 333 -15.76 2.74 12.55
C LEU A 333 -15.79 1.27 12.97
N THR A 334 -16.59 0.88 13.95
CA THR A 334 -16.76 -0.51 14.35
C THR A 334 -17.66 -1.27 13.36
N ILE A 335 -17.58 -2.60 13.34
CA ILE A 335 -18.55 -3.42 12.61
C ILE A 335 -19.78 -3.69 13.48
N PRO A 336 -20.98 -3.85 12.88
CA PRO A 336 -22.18 -4.16 13.63
C PRO A 336 -22.04 -5.41 14.49
N GLY A 337 -22.38 -5.31 15.78
CA GLY A 337 -22.33 -6.42 16.74
C GLY A 337 -20.96 -6.65 17.40
N HIS A 338 -19.88 -6.07 16.89
CA HIS A 338 -18.50 -6.29 17.37
C HIS A 338 -17.78 -4.96 17.62
N PRO A 339 -17.99 -4.30 18.75
CA PRO A 339 -17.38 -3.00 19.05
C PRO A 339 -15.85 -3.06 19.19
N GLU A 340 -15.29 -4.24 19.44
CA GLU A 340 -13.86 -4.50 19.50
C GLU A 340 -13.18 -4.57 18.12
N VAL A 341 -13.96 -4.64 17.01
CA VAL A 341 -13.43 -4.74 15.65
C VAL A 341 -13.70 -3.46 14.87
N GLN A 342 -12.66 -2.77 14.46
CA GLN A 342 -12.75 -1.55 13.67
C GLN A 342 -12.21 -1.79 12.26
N VAL A 343 -12.87 -1.21 11.25
CA VAL A 343 -12.48 -1.31 9.85
C VAL A 343 -12.25 0.10 9.29
N ILE A 344 -11.09 0.31 8.65
CA ILE A 344 -10.63 1.64 8.24
C ILE A 344 -10.03 1.66 6.82
N GLY A 345 -9.93 2.85 6.27
CA GLY A 345 -9.35 3.10 4.93
C GLY A 345 -10.24 2.56 3.81
N ASP A 346 -9.60 2.15 2.71
CA ASP A 346 -10.31 1.71 1.50
C ASP A 346 -11.10 0.41 1.71
N LEU A 347 -10.92 -0.28 2.84
CA LEU A 347 -11.72 -1.44 3.24
C LEU A 347 -13.08 -1.04 3.82
N ALA A 348 -13.21 0.17 4.36
CA ALA A 348 -14.41 0.65 5.04
C ALA A 348 -15.37 1.40 4.11
N SER A 349 -16.66 1.10 4.20
CA SER A 349 -17.75 1.90 3.64
C SER A 349 -18.36 2.76 4.74
N TYR A 350 -17.89 4.00 4.86
CA TYR A 350 -18.35 4.97 5.85
C TYR A 350 -19.19 6.06 5.18
N SER A 351 -20.50 6.08 5.43
CA SER A 351 -21.46 7.01 4.81
C SER A 351 -22.19 7.90 5.81
N HIS A 352 -21.80 7.89 7.08
CA HIS A 352 -22.47 8.66 8.15
C HIS A 352 -22.22 10.17 8.08
N GLN A 353 -21.40 10.62 7.13
CA GLN A 353 -21.15 12.03 6.84
C GLN A 353 -21.57 12.34 5.40
N GLY A 354 -22.74 12.97 5.22
CA GLY A 354 -23.23 13.35 3.90
C GLY A 354 -23.91 12.24 3.08
N GLY A 355 -24.19 11.06 3.68
CA GLY A 355 -24.99 10.00 3.06
C GLY A 355 -24.33 9.21 1.94
N LYS A 356 -23.10 9.58 1.53
CA LYS A 356 -22.29 8.85 0.53
C LYS A 356 -21.03 8.30 1.19
N PRO A 357 -20.54 7.13 0.77
CA PRO A 357 -19.27 6.61 1.26
C PRO A 357 -18.11 7.58 1.02
N LEU A 358 -17.24 7.71 2.03
CA LEU A 358 -16.01 8.50 1.87
C LEU A 358 -15.12 7.95 0.74
N PRO A 359 -14.36 8.80 0.05
CA PRO A 359 -13.46 8.37 -1.00
C PRO A 359 -12.29 7.53 -0.46
N GLY A 360 -11.78 6.59 -1.27
CA GLY A 360 -10.60 5.79 -0.96
C GLY A 360 -9.32 6.59 -1.18
N VAL A 361 -9.01 7.49 -0.27
CA VAL A 361 -7.82 8.35 -0.31
C VAL A 361 -7.04 8.30 1.00
N SER A 362 -5.73 8.52 0.92
CA SER A 362 -4.84 8.42 2.08
C SER A 362 -5.24 9.33 3.26
N PRO A 363 -5.73 10.59 3.08
CA PRO A 363 -6.18 11.42 4.20
C PRO A 363 -7.34 10.84 5.00
N VAL A 364 -8.30 10.15 4.33
CA VAL A 364 -9.39 9.42 5.01
C VAL A 364 -8.81 8.31 5.85
N ALA A 365 -7.99 7.43 5.26
CA ALA A 365 -7.39 6.30 5.95
C ALA A 365 -6.55 6.73 7.17
N MET A 366 -5.74 7.79 7.03
CA MET A 366 -4.91 8.33 8.12
C MET A 366 -5.75 8.88 9.28
N GLN A 367 -6.83 9.62 8.98
CA GLN A 367 -7.71 10.17 10.01
C GLN A 367 -8.51 9.06 10.69
N GLN A 368 -9.01 8.07 9.95
CA GLN A 368 -9.67 6.90 10.50
C GLN A 368 -8.71 6.08 11.39
N GLY A 369 -7.46 5.87 10.98
CA GLY A 369 -6.48 5.14 11.79
C GLY A 369 -6.21 5.80 13.15
N ARG A 370 -6.03 7.13 13.15
CA ARG A 370 -5.85 7.89 14.40
C ARG A 370 -7.10 7.86 15.28
N HIS A 371 -8.27 7.86 14.66
CA HIS A 371 -9.54 7.81 15.36
C HIS A 371 -9.81 6.43 15.97
N ALA A 372 -9.57 5.37 15.20
CA ALA A 372 -9.69 4.00 15.65
C ALA A 372 -8.82 3.72 16.89
N ALA A 373 -7.56 4.14 16.85
CA ALA A 373 -6.66 4.02 18.00
C ALA A 373 -7.17 4.78 19.23
N ARG A 374 -7.70 6.01 19.08
CA ARG A 374 -8.29 6.78 20.18
C ARG A 374 -9.53 6.09 20.77
N ASN A 375 -10.37 5.47 19.92
CA ASN A 375 -11.54 4.75 20.37
C ASN A 375 -11.16 3.48 21.15
N ILE A 376 -10.09 2.76 20.74
CA ILE A 376 -9.56 1.64 21.51
C ILE A 376 -9.07 2.12 22.88
N CYS A 377 -8.29 3.19 22.96
CA CYS A 377 -7.86 3.76 24.24
C CYS A 377 -9.06 4.18 25.11
N ALA A 378 -10.10 4.78 24.51
CA ALA A 378 -11.32 5.13 25.25
C ALA A 378 -12.02 3.89 25.82
N MET A 379 -12.15 2.81 25.03
CA MET A 379 -12.76 1.56 25.50
C MET A 379 -11.94 0.87 26.60
N MET A 380 -10.61 0.96 26.54
CA MET A 380 -9.73 0.46 27.62
C MET A 380 -9.91 1.22 28.94
N ASP A 381 -10.33 2.48 28.87
CA ASP A 381 -10.65 3.33 30.02
C ASP A 381 -12.15 3.30 30.38
N ASP A 382 -12.90 2.30 29.92
CA ASP A 382 -14.36 2.16 30.09
C ASP A 382 -15.17 3.38 29.58
N ARG A 383 -14.60 4.14 28.64
CA ARG A 383 -15.28 5.25 27.98
C ARG A 383 -15.88 4.81 26.64
N LYS A 384 -17.01 5.42 26.27
CA LYS A 384 -17.67 5.14 25.00
C LYS A 384 -16.82 5.61 23.80
N PRO A 385 -16.72 4.80 22.73
CA PRO A 385 -16.12 5.24 21.48
C PRO A 385 -16.87 6.44 20.90
N GLN A 386 -16.12 7.29 20.20
CA GLN A 386 -16.64 8.51 19.62
C GLN A 386 -16.94 8.31 18.13
N ARG A 387 -17.93 9.04 17.63
CA ARG A 387 -18.23 9.11 16.21
C ARG A 387 -17.04 9.68 15.42
N PHE A 388 -16.74 9.09 14.26
CA PHE A 388 -15.75 9.61 13.33
C PHE A 388 -16.32 10.78 12.53
N CYS A 389 -15.50 11.81 12.33
CA CYS A 389 -15.80 12.92 11.44
C CYS A 389 -14.57 13.19 10.58
N TYR A 390 -14.73 13.08 9.26
CA TYR A 390 -13.68 13.36 8.29
C TYR A 390 -13.55 14.84 8.03
N TRP A 391 -12.35 15.37 8.22
CA TRP A 391 -12.00 16.71 7.80
C TRP A 391 -11.36 16.65 6.41
N ASP A 392 -12.12 17.07 5.41
CA ASP A 392 -11.67 17.09 4.03
C ASP A 392 -10.76 18.30 3.78
N LYS A 393 -9.53 18.00 3.38
CA LYS A 393 -8.48 18.99 3.09
C LYS A 393 -8.38 19.32 1.60
N GLY A 394 -9.25 18.75 0.78
CA GLY A 394 -9.22 18.89 -0.67
C GLY A 394 -8.44 17.78 -1.38
N SER A 395 -8.29 17.94 -2.67
CA SER A 395 -7.66 16.98 -3.57
C SER A 395 -6.70 17.64 -4.53
N MET A 396 -5.66 16.91 -4.94
CA MET A 396 -4.66 17.40 -5.88
C MET A 396 -4.27 16.27 -6.83
N ALA A 397 -3.97 16.63 -8.09
CA ALA A 397 -3.41 15.72 -9.07
C ALA A 397 -2.35 16.45 -9.91
N THR A 398 -1.20 15.80 -10.13
CA THR A 398 -0.18 16.32 -11.05
C THR A 398 -0.41 15.74 -12.45
N ILE A 399 -0.15 16.53 -13.45
CA ILE A 399 -0.24 16.11 -14.85
C ILE A 399 1.16 16.03 -15.46
N GLY A 400 2.04 16.88 -15.00
CA GLY A 400 3.41 16.92 -15.47
C GLY A 400 4.17 18.05 -14.79
N ARG A 401 5.38 18.33 -15.27
CA ARG A 401 6.21 19.40 -14.76
C ARG A 401 5.53 20.76 -14.95
N ASN A 402 5.37 21.53 -13.86
CA ASN A 402 4.65 22.79 -13.79
C ASN A 402 3.15 22.67 -14.16
N ARG A 403 2.62 21.45 -14.21
CA ARG A 403 1.24 21.14 -14.57
C ARG A 403 0.61 20.30 -13.48
N ALA A 404 -0.38 20.85 -12.79
CA ALA A 404 -1.18 20.18 -11.77
C ALA A 404 -2.52 20.87 -11.63
N VAL A 405 -3.44 20.25 -10.93
CA VAL A 405 -4.71 20.83 -10.48
C VAL A 405 -4.84 20.62 -8.98
N ALA A 406 -5.41 21.60 -8.30
CA ALA A 406 -5.62 21.58 -6.86
C ALA A 406 -6.97 22.16 -6.48
N ASP A 407 -7.76 21.38 -5.77
CA ASP A 407 -8.97 21.77 -5.07
C ASP A 407 -8.66 21.80 -3.57
N LEU A 408 -8.62 22.97 -2.97
CA LEU A 408 -8.50 23.14 -1.52
C LEU A 408 -9.84 23.52 -0.88
N ARG A 409 -10.93 23.11 -1.48
CA ARG A 409 -12.32 23.35 -1.05
C ARG A 409 -12.80 24.79 -1.20
N PHE A 410 -11.97 25.78 -0.88
CA PHE A 410 -12.31 27.20 -0.95
C PHE A 410 -11.67 27.91 -2.15
N VAL A 411 -10.61 27.29 -2.69
CA VAL A 411 -9.82 27.85 -3.78
C VAL A 411 -9.43 26.73 -4.74
N HIS A 412 -9.71 26.95 -6.03
CA HIS A 412 -9.25 26.09 -7.12
C HIS A 412 -8.09 26.79 -7.83
N PHE A 413 -7.03 26.07 -8.11
CA PHE A 413 -5.93 26.60 -8.91
C PHE A 413 -5.24 25.49 -9.70
N SER A 414 -4.52 25.88 -10.74
CA SER A 414 -3.88 24.94 -11.66
C SER A 414 -2.50 25.45 -12.10
N GLY A 415 -1.77 24.63 -12.86
CA GLY A 415 -0.45 24.98 -13.39
C GLY A 415 0.64 24.96 -12.33
N LEU A 416 1.60 25.91 -12.43
CA LEU A 416 2.80 25.95 -11.59
C LEU A 416 2.48 26.04 -10.08
N LEU A 417 1.52 26.87 -9.68
CA LEU A 417 1.18 27.02 -8.25
C LEU A 417 0.61 25.75 -7.68
N ALA A 418 -0.27 25.06 -8.40
CA ALA A 418 -0.80 23.76 -7.99
C ALA A 418 0.32 22.71 -7.92
N TRP A 419 1.26 22.74 -8.86
CA TRP A 419 2.39 21.83 -8.88
C TRP A 419 3.34 22.05 -7.70
N LEU A 420 3.67 23.29 -7.34
CA LEU A 420 4.48 23.60 -6.16
C LEU A 420 3.78 23.20 -4.85
N ALA A 421 2.48 23.46 -4.73
CA ALA A 421 1.71 23.00 -3.58
C ALA A 421 1.67 21.46 -3.49
N TRP A 422 1.50 20.78 -4.62
CA TRP A 422 1.56 19.33 -4.71
C TRP A 422 2.92 18.78 -4.24
N LEU A 423 4.03 19.35 -4.72
CA LEU A 423 5.40 18.99 -4.29
C LEU A 423 5.56 19.11 -2.77
N PHE A 424 5.19 20.27 -2.22
CA PHE A 424 5.34 20.56 -0.81
C PHE A 424 4.55 19.60 0.08
N ILE A 425 3.28 19.37 -0.25
CA ILE A 425 2.41 18.47 0.51
C ILE A 425 2.93 17.04 0.45
N HIS A 426 3.34 16.54 -0.72
CA HIS A 426 3.80 15.15 -0.85
C HIS A 426 5.11 14.89 -0.11
N VAL A 427 6.03 15.86 -0.07
CA VAL A 427 7.26 15.75 0.73
C VAL A 427 6.95 15.71 2.23
N ILE A 428 6.04 16.55 2.72
CA ILE A 428 5.69 16.57 4.15
C ILE A 428 5.13 15.22 4.61
N PHE A 429 4.27 14.62 3.81
CA PHE A 429 3.62 13.34 4.15
C PHE A 429 4.49 12.11 3.88
N LEU A 430 5.60 12.26 3.17
CA LEU A 430 6.54 11.15 2.93
C LEU A 430 7.18 10.68 4.24
N VAL A 431 7.19 9.37 4.45
CA VAL A 431 7.72 8.76 5.68
C VAL A 431 9.25 8.75 5.66
N GLY A 432 9.84 9.24 6.75
CA GLY A 432 11.29 9.26 6.95
C GLY A 432 11.98 10.53 6.46
N PHE A 433 12.79 11.13 7.34
CA PHE A 433 13.53 12.37 7.03
C PHE A 433 14.51 12.19 5.85
N ARG A 434 15.23 11.05 5.83
CA ARG A 434 16.15 10.70 4.74
C ARG A 434 15.45 10.68 3.39
N ASN A 435 14.26 10.05 3.31
CA ASN A 435 13.52 9.92 2.05
C ASN A 435 13.02 11.29 1.57
N ARG A 436 12.61 12.18 2.46
CA ARG A 436 12.20 13.56 2.11
C ARG A 436 13.33 14.32 1.44
N ILE A 437 14.54 14.28 2.01
CA ILE A 437 15.72 14.95 1.43
C ILE A 437 16.11 14.31 0.11
N ALA A 438 16.17 12.98 0.04
CA ALA A 438 16.53 12.27 -1.19
C ALA A 438 15.59 12.61 -2.35
N VAL A 439 14.27 12.58 -2.10
CA VAL A 439 13.25 12.93 -3.11
C VAL A 439 13.37 14.39 -3.53
N LEU A 440 13.56 15.33 -2.59
CA LEU A 440 13.75 16.74 -2.93
C LEU A 440 14.97 16.98 -3.83
N ILE A 441 16.11 16.35 -3.52
CA ILE A 441 17.32 16.45 -4.35
C ILE A 441 17.09 15.85 -5.74
N GLN A 442 16.46 14.68 -5.82
CA GLN A 442 16.16 14.02 -7.10
C GLN A 442 15.17 14.85 -7.94
N TRP A 443 14.15 15.43 -7.32
CA TRP A 443 13.21 16.32 -8.01
C TRP A 443 13.88 17.60 -8.48
N ALA A 444 14.74 18.23 -7.67
CA ALA A 444 15.51 19.39 -8.08
C ALA A 444 16.43 19.06 -9.27
N TRP A 445 17.16 17.94 -9.18
CA TRP A 445 18.01 17.48 -10.28
C TRP A 445 17.21 17.20 -11.55
N ALA A 446 16.12 16.43 -11.46
CA ALA A 446 15.24 16.15 -12.59
C ALA A 446 14.61 17.42 -13.17
N TYR A 447 14.31 18.42 -12.32
CA TYR A 447 13.75 19.70 -12.76
C TYR A 447 14.71 20.48 -13.67
N PHE A 448 16.01 20.49 -13.40
CA PHE A 448 16.96 21.25 -14.20
C PHE A 448 17.51 20.45 -15.39
N THR A 449 17.63 19.12 -15.27
CA THR A 449 18.33 18.29 -16.25
C THR A 449 17.41 17.44 -17.13
N PHE A 450 16.14 17.26 -16.78
CA PHE A 450 15.22 16.24 -17.34
C PHE A 450 15.73 14.80 -17.20
N ASN A 451 16.86 14.59 -16.52
CA ASN A 451 17.45 13.26 -16.37
C ASN A 451 16.76 12.49 -15.24
N LYS A 452 16.21 11.32 -15.56
CA LYS A 452 15.61 10.40 -14.62
C LYS A 452 16.58 9.25 -14.33
N GLY A 453 17.08 9.17 -13.10
CA GLY A 453 18.18 8.25 -12.75
C GLY A 453 17.79 6.77 -12.62
N ALA A 454 16.50 6.43 -12.50
CA ALA A 454 16.05 5.07 -12.22
C ALA A 454 15.66 4.26 -13.49
N ARG A 455 16.26 4.57 -14.65
CA ARG A 455 16.01 3.91 -15.95
C ARG A 455 16.69 2.53 -16.05
N LEU A 456 16.38 1.65 -15.10
CA LEU A 456 16.95 0.31 -15.02
C LEU A 456 15.89 -0.74 -15.39
N ILE A 457 16.25 -1.61 -16.35
CA ILE A 457 15.48 -2.80 -16.67
C ILE A 457 15.98 -3.93 -15.77
N THR A 458 15.16 -4.34 -14.82
CA THR A 458 15.46 -5.43 -13.88
C THR A 458 14.74 -6.70 -14.31
N ARG A 459 15.35 -7.86 -14.21
CA ARG A 459 15.00 -9.21 -14.67
C ARG A 459 15.61 -9.59 -16.02
N ASN A 460 15.74 -10.90 -16.26
CA ASN A 460 16.35 -11.45 -17.47
C ASN A 460 15.58 -11.07 -18.74
N PHE A 461 16.29 -10.54 -19.71
CA PHE A 461 15.81 -10.09 -21.02
C PHE A 461 15.16 -11.20 -21.87
N GLN A 462 15.50 -12.48 -21.64
CA GLN A 462 15.16 -13.61 -22.52
C GLN A 462 13.66 -13.97 -22.59
N ALA A 463 12.82 -13.49 -21.69
CA ALA A 463 11.43 -13.96 -21.60
C ALA A 463 10.42 -13.21 -22.49
N GLU A 464 10.79 -12.09 -23.15
CA GLU A 464 9.80 -11.20 -23.77
C GLU A 464 10.12 -10.68 -25.18
N SER A 465 11.05 -11.32 -25.86
CA SER A 465 11.37 -10.98 -27.26
C SER A 465 10.33 -11.55 -28.28
N ARG A 466 9.10 -11.86 -27.85
CA ARG A 466 8.06 -12.24 -28.81
C ARG A 466 7.65 -11.02 -29.63
N PRO A 467 7.73 -11.06 -30.97
CA PRO A 467 7.16 -10.04 -31.82
C PRO A 467 5.65 -9.96 -31.54
N LEU A 468 5.07 -8.75 -31.62
CA LEU A 468 3.64 -8.59 -31.81
C LEU A 468 3.33 -9.23 -33.17
N SER A 469 2.63 -10.36 -33.16
CA SER A 469 2.23 -11.10 -34.36
C SER A 469 1.30 -10.30 -35.26
#